data_966c7e8101668623f1d7aefeafe1306d
#
_entry.id   966c7e8101668623f1d7aefeafe1306d
#
_cell.length_a   1.000
_cell.length_b   1.000
_cell.length_c   1.000
_cell.angle_alpha   90.00
_cell.angle_beta   90.00
_cell.angle_gamma   90.00
#
_symmetry.space_group_name_H-M   'P 1'
#
loop_
_entity.id
_entity.type
_entity.pdbx_description
1 polymer ?
#
loop_
_entity_poly.entity_id
_entity_poly.type
_entity_poly.pdbx_seq_one_letter_code
_entity_poly.pdbx_strand_id
1 'polypeptide(L)'
;MLLFLLPGSGDRLAKFSAAALSFLFLGLGNLITPLAVAAQNSPLRQGIHFYGESAQPGVVGQEYFIFQVRGDQIRGAFFAYHSEFACTHGTISAQALDLVVEDPYGEQPPSRFALNLVPQSPVARSGNNIDLTLQGLEEIKTIGATEQDILAACL
;
A
#
# COMPACT_ATOMS: atom_id res chain seq x y z
N MET A 1 28.58 -22.55 63.73
CA MET A 1 28.55 -23.87 64.39
C MET A 1 28.42 -24.92 63.32
N LEU A 2 29.44 -25.64 63.17
CA LEU A 2 29.87 -26.94 62.58
C LEU A 2 29.81 -26.96 61.03
N LEU A 3 30.88 -26.90 60.34
CA LEU A 3 32.16 -27.66 60.20
C LEU A 3 31.93 -29.16 59.99
N PHE A 4 32.29 -29.68 58.81
CA PHE A 4 33.04 -30.92 58.58
C PHE A 4 33.13 -31.17 57.04
N LEU A 5 34.24 -30.90 56.38
CA LEU A 5 35.46 -31.77 56.15
C LEU A 5 35.26 -32.85 55.06
N LEU A 6 36.06 -32.64 54.00
CA LEU A 6 36.54 -33.57 52.97
C LEU A 6 37.14 -34.86 53.57
N PRO A 7 37.48 -35.93 52.83
CA PRO A 7 38.27 -35.94 51.62
C PRO A 7 38.02 -37.16 50.66
N GLY A 8 38.77 -37.22 49.55
CA GLY A 8 39.19 -38.51 49.01
C GLY A 8 39.33 -38.60 47.50
N SER A 9 40.40 -38.18 46.99
CA SER A 9 41.39 -38.83 46.12
C SER A 9 41.01 -40.12 45.39
N GLY A 10 41.29 -40.16 44.10
CA GLY A 10 41.26 -41.38 43.29
C GLY A 10 41.63 -41.17 41.83
N ASP A 11 42.92 -41.03 41.55
CA ASP A 11 43.51 -41.19 40.23
C ASP A 11 43.13 -42.53 39.58
N ARG A 12 42.71 -42.49 38.34
CA ARG A 12 43.08 -43.52 37.38
C ARG A 12 43.07 -42.96 35.94
N LEU A 13 44.27 -42.86 35.39
CA LEU A 13 44.52 -42.80 33.96
C LEU A 13 43.86 -43.99 33.25
N ALA A 14 43.08 -43.71 32.23
CA ALA A 14 42.84 -44.63 31.13
C ALA A 14 42.91 -43.89 29.80
N LYS A 15 44.01 -44.15 29.11
CA LYS A 15 44.28 -43.84 27.72
C LYS A 15 43.25 -44.62 26.87
N PHE A 16 42.43 -43.97 26.09
CA PHE A 16 41.79 -44.59 24.94
C PHE A 16 41.93 -43.70 23.70
N SER A 17 42.43 -44.37 22.71
CA SER A 17 42.78 -44.00 21.35
C SER A 17 41.77 -43.18 20.61
N ALA A 18 42.34 -42.36 19.75
CA ALA A 18 41.70 -41.66 18.64
C ALA A 18 40.91 -42.61 17.73
N ALA A 19 39.67 -42.26 17.48
CA ALA A 19 38.96 -42.65 16.30
C ALA A 19 38.27 -41.39 15.74
N ALA A 20 38.88 -40.85 14.71
CA ALA A 20 38.32 -39.77 13.93
C ALA A 20 37.11 -40.27 13.16
N LEU A 21 35.94 -39.90 13.59
CA LEU A 21 34.71 -40.01 12.78
C LEU A 21 34.45 -38.63 12.21
N SER A 22 34.90 -38.46 10.96
CA SER A 22 34.53 -37.34 10.11
C SER A 22 33.04 -37.45 9.76
N PHE A 23 32.19 -36.74 10.50
CA PHE A 23 30.82 -36.50 10.07
C PHE A 23 30.85 -35.44 8.99
N LEU A 24 30.69 -35.92 7.75
CA LEU A 24 30.41 -35.11 6.58
C LEU A 24 28.99 -34.58 6.71
N PHE A 25 28.80 -33.42 7.35
CA PHE A 25 27.56 -32.68 7.31
C PHE A 25 27.37 -32.12 5.90
N LEU A 26 26.66 -32.88 5.07
CA LEU A 26 26.02 -32.33 3.88
C LEU A 26 24.93 -31.32 4.35
N GLY A 27 25.35 -30.08 4.50
CA GLY A 27 24.45 -28.97 4.73
C GLY A 27 23.55 -28.80 3.51
N LEU A 28 22.32 -29.33 3.58
CA LEU A 28 21.23 -28.86 2.74
C LEU A 28 20.94 -27.42 3.16
N GLY A 29 21.67 -26.46 2.60
CA GLY A 29 21.33 -25.05 2.67
C GLY A 29 19.99 -24.84 2.02
N ASN A 30 18.94 -24.61 2.83
CA ASN A 30 17.68 -24.06 2.34
C ASN A 30 18.00 -22.68 1.74
N LEU A 31 18.15 -22.62 0.43
CA LEU A 31 18.13 -21.39 -0.34
C LEU A 31 16.69 -20.83 -0.26
N ILE A 32 16.41 -20.11 0.82
CA ILE A 32 15.25 -19.24 0.87
C ILE A 32 15.58 -18.09 -0.05
N THR A 33 15.25 -18.22 -1.33
CA THR A 33 15.24 -17.08 -2.25
C THR A 33 14.15 -16.14 -1.77
N PRO A 34 14.47 -14.88 -1.38
CA PRO A 34 13.45 -13.89 -1.13
C PRO A 34 12.70 -13.72 -2.46
N LEU A 35 11.41 -14.03 -2.47
CA LEU A 35 10.52 -13.59 -3.53
C LEU A 35 10.59 -12.06 -3.52
N ALA A 36 11.34 -11.49 -4.44
CA ALA A 36 11.29 -10.06 -4.70
C ALA A 36 9.84 -9.78 -5.15
N VAL A 37 9.04 -9.25 -4.25
CA VAL A 37 7.75 -8.64 -4.60
C VAL A 37 8.13 -7.50 -5.53
N ALA A 38 7.87 -7.69 -6.83
CA ALA A 38 8.02 -6.63 -7.80
C ALA A 38 7.17 -5.48 -7.28
N ALA A 39 7.82 -4.36 -6.97
CA ALA A 39 7.12 -3.13 -6.67
C ALA A 39 6.27 -2.81 -7.90
N GLN A 40 4.96 -2.98 -7.79
CA GLN A 40 4.03 -2.62 -8.84
C GLN A 40 4.10 -1.11 -8.91
N ASN A 41 4.69 -0.61 -9.99
CA ASN A 41 4.76 0.82 -10.26
C ASN A 41 3.35 1.26 -10.64
N SER A 42 2.59 1.72 -9.64
CA SER A 42 1.32 2.39 -9.88
C SER A 42 1.56 3.55 -10.85
N PRO A 43 0.73 3.73 -11.87
CA PRO A 43 0.84 4.86 -12.80
C PRO A 43 0.54 6.20 -12.13
N LEU A 44 -0.15 6.20 -10.99
CA LEU A 44 -0.32 7.36 -10.12
C LEU A 44 0.66 7.32 -8.94
N ARG A 45 1.07 8.48 -8.49
CA ARG A 45 1.93 8.62 -7.30
C ARG A 45 1.22 8.09 -6.05
N GLN A 46 2.00 7.52 -5.14
CA GLN A 46 1.49 7.11 -3.83
C GLN A 46 1.10 8.34 -3.01
N GLY A 47 0.02 8.24 -2.25
CA GLY A 47 -0.47 9.32 -1.40
C GLY A 47 -1.90 9.73 -1.67
N ILE A 48 -2.26 10.93 -1.26
CA ILE A 48 -3.61 11.48 -1.39
C ILE A 48 -3.69 12.31 -2.67
N HIS A 49 -4.77 12.10 -3.41
CA HIS A 49 -5.12 12.81 -4.64
C HIS A 49 -6.49 13.44 -4.49
N PHE A 50 -6.64 14.63 -5.03
CA PHE A 50 -7.90 15.36 -5.02
C PHE A 50 -8.18 15.92 -6.41
N TYR A 51 -9.34 15.60 -6.95
CA TYR A 51 -9.80 15.99 -8.27
C TYR A 51 -11.21 16.55 -8.19
N GLY A 52 -11.58 17.37 -9.16
CA GLY A 52 -12.94 17.89 -9.30
C GLY A 52 -13.28 18.24 -10.73
N GLU A 53 -14.57 18.38 -11.03
CA GLU A 53 -15.04 18.99 -12.28
C GLU A 53 -14.62 20.47 -12.39
N SER A 54 -14.26 21.07 -11.25
CA SER A 54 -13.66 22.40 -11.14
C SER A 54 -12.29 22.30 -10.52
N ALA A 55 -11.33 23.06 -11.03
CA ALA A 55 -9.99 23.22 -10.44
C ALA A 55 -9.99 23.89 -9.07
N GLN A 56 -11.13 24.48 -8.66
CA GLN A 56 -11.30 25.16 -7.39
C GLN A 56 -12.16 24.29 -6.45
N PRO A 57 -11.72 24.04 -5.21
CA PRO A 57 -12.55 23.39 -4.21
C PRO A 57 -13.70 24.30 -3.76
N GLY A 58 -14.77 23.71 -3.25
CA GLY A 58 -15.89 24.47 -2.66
C GLY A 58 -16.95 24.96 -3.65
N VAL A 59 -16.85 24.65 -4.94
CA VAL A 59 -17.86 25.05 -5.92
C VAL A 59 -19.07 24.13 -5.77
N VAL A 60 -20.22 24.72 -5.40
CA VAL A 60 -21.48 24.00 -5.21
C VAL A 60 -22.00 23.47 -6.55
N GLY A 61 -22.48 22.22 -6.55
CA GLY A 61 -23.02 21.57 -7.74
C GLY A 61 -21.98 20.95 -8.66
N GLN A 62 -20.70 20.96 -8.25
CA GLN A 62 -19.62 20.23 -8.93
C GLN A 62 -19.31 18.96 -8.15
N GLU A 63 -18.95 17.90 -8.87
CA GLU A 63 -18.47 16.65 -8.27
C GLU A 63 -16.97 16.70 -8.02
N TYR A 64 -16.59 16.07 -6.92
CA TYR A 64 -15.20 15.95 -6.46
C TYR A 64 -14.90 14.51 -6.10
N PHE A 65 -13.64 14.14 -6.30
CA PHE A 65 -13.12 12.84 -5.96
C PHE A 65 -11.82 12.98 -5.15
N ILE A 66 -11.86 12.59 -3.88
CA ILE A 66 -10.67 12.49 -3.02
C ILE A 66 -10.36 11.04 -2.74
N PHE A 67 -9.09 10.64 -2.90
CA PHE A 67 -8.70 9.26 -2.68
C PHE A 67 -7.24 9.13 -2.28
N GLN A 68 -6.92 8.01 -1.62
CA GLN A 68 -5.57 7.59 -1.28
C GLN A 68 -5.15 6.42 -2.17
N VAL A 69 -3.92 6.51 -2.69
CA VAL A 69 -3.24 5.45 -3.44
C VAL A 69 -2.24 4.75 -2.54
N ARG A 70 -2.36 3.42 -2.41
CA ARG A 70 -1.42 2.53 -1.73
C ARG A 70 -1.14 1.32 -2.61
N GLY A 71 0.05 1.27 -3.19
CA GLY A 71 0.35 0.27 -4.22
C GLY A 71 -0.52 0.50 -5.46
N ASP A 72 -1.29 -0.51 -5.83
CA ASP A 72 -2.31 -0.47 -6.88
C ASP A 72 -3.73 -0.28 -6.35
N GLN A 73 -3.89 -0.11 -5.05
CA GLN A 73 -5.19 0.03 -4.39
C GLN A 73 -5.57 1.49 -4.20
N ILE A 74 -6.87 1.76 -4.32
CA ILE A 74 -7.49 3.05 -4.09
C ILE A 74 -8.55 2.91 -3.03
N ARG A 75 -8.63 3.89 -2.14
CA ARG A 75 -9.77 4.16 -1.24
C ARG A 75 -10.02 5.64 -1.19
N GLY A 76 -11.30 6.04 -1.20
CA GLY A 76 -11.65 7.43 -1.18
C GLY A 76 -13.14 7.66 -1.22
N ALA A 77 -13.54 8.84 -1.68
CA ALA A 77 -14.94 9.24 -1.77
C ALA A 77 -15.20 10.15 -2.96
N PHE A 78 -16.37 9.97 -3.56
CA PHE A 78 -17.02 10.97 -4.41
C PHE A 78 -17.96 11.82 -3.57
N PHE A 79 -17.96 13.11 -3.80
CA PHE A 79 -18.82 14.03 -3.07
C PHE A 79 -19.08 15.31 -3.85
N ALA A 80 -20.15 15.99 -3.47
CA ALA A 80 -20.37 17.40 -3.80
C ALA A 80 -20.48 18.19 -2.49
N TYR A 81 -20.07 19.46 -2.50
CA TYR A 81 -20.18 20.27 -1.28
C TYR A 81 -21.65 20.47 -0.90
N HIS A 82 -21.93 20.32 0.39
CA HIS A 82 -23.27 20.36 0.98
C HIS A 82 -24.20 19.19 0.59
N SER A 83 -23.61 18.08 0.15
CA SER A 83 -24.31 16.83 -0.13
C SER A 83 -23.66 15.66 0.62
N GLU A 84 -24.29 14.50 0.54
CA GLU A 84 -23.71 13.25 1.02
C GLU A 84 -22.47 12.86 0.19
N PHE A 85 -21.62 12.06 0.77
CA PHE A 85 -20.49 11.47 0.06
C PHE A 85 -20.66 9.96 -0.08
N ALA A 86 -20.15 9.40 -1.16
CA ALA A 86 -20.14 7.98 -1.44
C ALA A 86 -18.72 7.44 -1.32
N CYS A 87 -18.48 6.53 -0.37
CA CYS A 87 -17.19 5.86 -0.26
C CYS A 87 -16.92 5.00 -1.49
N THR A 88 -15.66 4.94 -1.88
CA THR A 88 -15.24 4.15 -3.02
C THR A 88 -13.93 3.43 -2.74
N HIS A 89 -13.77 2.28 -3.37
CA HIS A 89 -12.53 1.53 -3.38
C HIS A 89 -12.31 0.93 -4.77
N GLY A 90 -11.07 0.55 -5.06
CA GLY A 90 -10.78 -0.02 -6.36
C GLY A 90 -9.30 -0.28 -6.59
N THR A 91 -8.97 -0.48 -7.85
CA THR A 91 -7.60 -0.76 -8.30
C THR A 91 -7.18 0.16 -9.43
N ILE A 92 -5.87 0.37 -9.54
CA ILE A 92 -5.26 1.15 -10.62
C ILE A 92 -4.68 0.19 -11.64
N SER A 93 -5.12 0.34 -12.88
CA SER A 93 -4.49 -0.26 -14.05
C SER A 93 -3.62 0.76 -14.79
N ALA A 94 -2.92 0.33 -15.85
CA ALA A 94 -2.09 1.24 -16.63
C ALA A 94 -2.89 2.37 -17.32
N GLN A 95 -4.20 2.20 -17.50
CA GLN A 95 -5.05 3.07 -18.32
C GLN A 95 -6.26 3.63 -17.58
N ALA A 96 -6.62 3.07 -16.42
CA ALA A 96 -7.83 3.45 -15.72
C ALA A 96 -7.75 3.13 -14.21
N LEU A 97 -8.65 3.77 -13.47
CA LEU A 97 -9.06 3.39 -12.13
C LEU A 97 -10.34 2.57 -12.27
N ASP A 98 -10.32 1.32 -11.82
CA ASP A 98 -11.49 0.46 -11.75
C ASP A 98 -12.10 0.58 -10.35
N LEU A 99 -13.27 1.20 -10.25
CA LEU A 99 -13.86 1.67 -9.02
C LEU A 99 -15.17 0.95 -8.69
N VAL A 100 -15.36 0.72 -7.41
CA VAL A 100 -16.63 0.31 -6.79
C VAL A 100 -17.06 1.45 -5.87
N VAL A 101 -18.26 1.98 -6.10
CA VAL A 101 -18.82 3.07 -5.30
C VAL A 101 -19.97 2.52 -4.48
N GLU A 102 -19.87 2.71 -3.17
CA GLU A 102 -20.88 2.31 -2.20
C GLU A 102 -22.02 3.32 -2.21
N ASP A 103 -23.26 2.83 -2.10
CA ASP A 103 -24.40 3.70 -1.88
C ASP A 103 -24.33 4.33 -0.48
N PRO A 104 -24.36 5.68 -0.35
CA PRO A 104 -24.23 6.34 0.94
C PRO A 104 -25.34 5.99 1.94
N TYR A 105 -26.49 5.53 1.44
CA TYR A 105 -27.63 5.14 2.28
C TYR A 105 -27.73 3.63 2.50
N GLY A 106 -26.92 2.83 1.77
CA GLY A 106 -26.97 1.38 1.85
C GLY A 106 -28.23 0.73 1.29
N GLU A 107 -29.00 1.47 0.49
CA GLU A 107 -30.26 1.02 -0.09
C GLU A 107 -30.08 0.34 -1.44
N GLN A 108 -29.01 0.71 -2.15
CA GLN A 108 -28.69 0.20 -3.49
C GLN A 108 -27.41 -0.66 -3.46
N PRO A 109 -27.31 -1.64 -4.35
CA PRO A 109 -26.05 -2.37 -4.50
C PRO A 109 -24.93 -1.43 -5.00
N PRO A 110 -23.66 -1.70 -4.64
CA PRO A 110 -22.52 -0.92 -5.11
C PRO A 110 -22.47 -0.85 -6.64
N SER A 111 -22.18 0.32 -7.16
CA SER A 111 -22.01 0.54 -8.59
C SER A 111 -20.53 0.42 -8.99
N ARG A 112 -20.28 0.04 -10.24
CA ARG A 112 -18.93 -0.10 -10.79
C ARG A 112 -18.76 0.80 -12.00
N PHE A 113 -17.64 1.50 -12.05
CA PHE A 113 -17.27 2.27 -13.23
C PHE A 113 -15.75 2.44 -13.31
N ALA A 114 -15.26 2.89 -14.47
CA ALA A 114 -13.86 3.16 -14.70
C ALA A 114 -13.64 4.64 -15.02
N LEU A 115 -12.61 5.23 -14.40
CA LEU A 115 -12.09 6.54 -14.77
C LEU A 115 -10.80 6.36 -15.56
N ASN A 116 -10.77 6.86 -16.79
CA ASN A 116 -9.60 6.75 -17.63
C ASN A 116 -8.46 7.65 -17.15
N LEU A 117 -7.24 7.13 -17.25
CA LEU A 117 -6.01 7.87 -17.07
C LEU A 117 -5.53 8.41 -18.42
N VAL A 118 -5.24 9.69 -18.47
CA VAL A 118 -4.73 10.37 -19.67
C VAL A 118 -3.44 11.12 -19.34
N PRO A 119 -2.53 11.34 -20.31
CA PRO A 119 -1.37 12.18 -20.11
C PRO A 119 -1.78 13.60 -19.72
N GLN A 120 -1.20 14.12 -18.63
CA GLN A 120 -1.49 15.48 -18.14
C GLN A 120 -1.03 16.58 -19.09
N SER A 121 -0.10 16.30 -19.98
CA SER A 121 0.41 17.25 -20.95
C SER A 121 0.82 16.55 -22.24
N PRO A 122 0.50 17.11 -23.42
CA PRO A 122 0.94 16.58 -24.70
C PRO A 122 2.45 16.80 -24.97
N VAL A 123 3.16 17.51 -24.10
CA VAL A 123 4.61 17.77 -24.26
C VAL A 123 5.37 16.61 -23.63
N ALA A 124 6.04 15.82 -24.46
CA ALA A 124 6.98 14.80 -24.01
C ALA A 124 8.07 15.47 -23.14
N ARG A 125 8.00 15.27 -21.81
CA ARG A 125 9.14 15.54 -20.96
C ARG A 125 10.20 14.49 -21.24
N SER A 126 11.43 14.92 -21.34
CA SER A 126 12.61 14.06 -21.51
C SER A 126 12.79 13.20 -20.25
N GLY A 127 12.22 11.99 -20.28
CA GLY A 127 12.25 11.00 -19.19
C GLY A 127 11.02 10.08 -19.27
N ASN A 128 11.19 8.82 -18.90
CA ASN A 128 10.17 7.76 -19.01
C ASN A 128 8.97 7.91 -18.06
N ASN A 129 8.79 9.04 -17.39
CA ASN A 129 7.65 9.31 -16.51
C ASN A 129 6.65 10.23 -17.21
N ILE A 130 5.57 9.66 -17.69
CA ILE A 130 4.40 10.40 -18.15
C ILE A 130 3.57 10.68 -16.89
N ASP A 131 3.40 11.94 -16.53
CA ASP A 131 2.45 12.32 -15.48
C ASP A 131 1.04 12.06 -16.03
N LEU A 132 0.30 11.19 -15.36
CA LEU A 132 -1.08 10.84 -15.70
C LEU A 132 -2.05 11.61 -14.81
N THR A 133 -3.20 11.95 -15.37
CA THR A 133 -4.33 12.59 -14.70
C THR A 133 -5.64 11.86 -15.02
N LEU A 134 -6.69 12.14 -14.29
CA LEU A 134 -8.02 11.59 -14.55
C LEU A 134 -8.69 12.35 -15.70
N GLN A 135 -9.23 11.61 -16.66
CA GLN A 135 -9.93 12.20 -17.79
C GLN A 135 -11.19 12.93 -17.32
N GLY A 136 -11.31 14.19 -17.71
CA GLY A 136 -12.50 15.00 -17.41
C GLY A 136 -12.53 15.62 -16.02
N LEU A 137 -11.49 15.41 -15.21
CA LEU A 137 -11.35 16.01 -13.89
C LEU A 137 -10.05 16.82 -13.80
N GLU A 138 -10.09 17.90 -13.02
CA GLU A 138 -8.94 18.77 -12.75
C GLU A 138 -8.28 18.41 -11.42
N GLU A 139 -6.95 18.25 -11.41
CA GLU A 139 -6.20 18.01 -10.17
C GLU A 139 -6.20 19.26 -9.29
N ILE A 140 -6.61 19.10 -8.03
CA ILE A 140 -6.64 20.16 -7.02
C ILE A 140 -5.54 19.89 -6.00
N LYS A 141 -4.60 20.82 -5.90
CA LYS A 141 -3.41 20.63 -5.03
C LYS A 141 -3.66 20.96 -3.57
N THR A 142 -4.68 21.76 -3.30
CA THR A 142 -5.03 22.18 -1.94
C THR A 142 -6.12 21.29 -1.40
N ILE A 143 -5.82 20.56 -0.33
CA ILE A 143 -6.76 19.67 0.37
C ILE A 143 -7.07 20.34 1.71
N GLY A 144 -8.32 20.73 1.91
CA GLY A 144 -8.81 21.35 3.15
C GLY A 144 -9.19 20.32 4.20
N ALA A 145 -9.70 20.82 5.33
CA ALA A 145 -10.14 19.96 6.44
C ALA A 145 -11.34 19.11 6.05
N THR A 146 -12.30 19.66 5.33
CA THR A 146 -13.51 18.96 4.87
C THR A 146 -13.17 17.74 4.02
N GLU A 147 -12.26 17.90 3.06
CA GLU A 147 -11.82 16.82 2.18
C GLU A 147 -11.07 15.74 2.96
N GLN A 148 -10.25 16.15 3.95
CA GLN A 148 -9.54 15.21 4.81
C GLN A 148 -10.49 14.40 5.69
N ASP A 149 -11.53 15.03 6.25
CA ASP A 149 -12.54 14.38 7.07
C ASP A 149 -13.36 13.37 6.25
N ILE A 150 -13.77 13.76 5.02
CA ILE A 150 -14.47 12.86 4.08
C ILE A 150 -13.58 11.64 3.75
N LEU A 151 -12.33 11.89 3.39
CA LEU A 151 -11.40 10.81 3.10
C LEU A 151 -11.23 9.87 4.30
N ALA A 152 -11.03 10.43 5.49
CA ALA A 152 -10.84 9.66 6.72
C ALA A 152 -12.04 8.76 7.03
N ALA A 153 -13.26 9.19 6.70
CA ALA A 153 -14.47 8.39 6.89
C ALA A 153 -14.54 7.16 5.97
N CYS A 154 -13.78 7.16 4.85
CA CYS A 154 -13.79 6.08 3.85
C CYS A 154 -12.51 5.20 3.85
N LEU A 155 -11.55 5.45 4.74
CA LEU A 155 -10.31 4.65 4.86
C LEU A 155 -10.48 3.49 5.82
#